data_eb4c098fe71707ab75219390197811a0
#
_entry.id   eb4c098fe71707ab75219390197811a0
#
_cell.length_a   1.000
_cell.length_b   1.000
_cell.length_c   1.000
_cell.angle_alpha   90.00
_cell.angle_beta   90.00
_cell.angle_gamma   90.00
#
_symmetry.space_group_name_H-M   'P 1'
#
loop_
_entity.id
_entity.type
_entity.pdbx_description
1 polymer ?
#
loop_
_entity_poly.entity_id
_entity_poly.type
_entity_poly.pdbx_seq_one_letter_code
_entity_poly.pdbx_strand_id
1 'polypeptide(L)'
;MPAIDDLIATTARLRAPDGCPWDRAQTHRTLCDCLVEEVAEVLEAIDRDDVANLREELGDLLFHVVLHAQMASEAGRFAFEDVAREVNEKMVRRHPHVFGDGAKLGDPEAVIRQWEQIKREEKGAVRAGVLKELPRSLNALLVARETWKQVAKKGLDAGPHADPASVARQAEGLDEAQAGRMLFELAAACRDAGIDPDSALRRHTAKVRDHVESAAR
;
A
#
# COMPACT_ATOMS: atom_id res chain seq x y z
N MET A 1 3.11 13.87 29.51
CA MET A 1 3.75 12.93 28.57
C MET A 1 3.24 13.20 27.16
N PRO A 2 3.97 12.92 26.09
CA PRO A 2 3.38 12.97 24.76
C PRO A 2 2.17 12.04 24.67
N ALA A 3 1.13 12.43 23.94
CA ALA A 3 -0.11 11.65 23.81
C ALA A 3 0.13 10.20 23.31
N ILE A 4 1.22 9.98 22.56
CA ILE A 4 1.58 8.66 22.09
C ILE A 4 2.03 7.74 23.24
N ASP A 5 2.75 8.27 24.24
CA ASP A 5 3.16 7.47 25.40
C ASP A 5 1.94 7.06 26.22
N ASP A 6 0.95 7.94 26.34
CA ASP A 6 -0.31 7.65 27.03
C ASP A 6 -1.10 6.56 26.29
N LEU A 7 -1.15 6.60 24.93
CA LEU A 7 -1.80 5.58 24.12
C LEU A 7 -1.10 4.20 24.27
N ILE A 8 0.23 4.17 24.26
CA ILE A 8 1.02 2.95 24.48
C ILE A 8 0.71 2.37 25.86
N ALA A 9 0.72 3.22 26.90
CA ALA A 9 0.42 2.78 28.26
C ALA A 9 -1.02 2.27 28.41
N THR A 10 -1.98 2.95 27.79
CA THR A 10 -3.39 2.52 27.74
C THR A 10 -3.53 1.17 27.06
N THR A 11 -2.91 0.96 25.92
CA THR A 11 -2.94 -0.30 25.17
C THR A 11 -2.32 -1.44 25.98
N ALA A 12 -1.19 -1.20 26.62
CA ALA A 12 -0.56 -2.18 27.54
C ALA A 12 -1.49 -2.51 28.72
N ARG A 13 -2.19 -1.52 29.29
CA ARG A 13 -3.16 -1.72 30.37
C ARG A 13 -4.38 -2.53 29.93
N LEU A 14 -4.90 -2.29 28.73
CA LEU A 14 -6.01 -3.08 28.16
C LEU A 14 -5.65 -4.55 28.03
N ARG A 15 -4.40 -4.86 27.70
CA ARG A 15 -3.91 -6.23 27.51
C ARG A 15 -3.31 -6.89 28.78
N ALA A 16 -3.22 -6.14 29.88
CA ALA A 16 -2.72 -6.70 31.15
C ALA A 16 -3.59 -7.87 31.65
N PRO A 17 -3.08 -8.76 32.54
CA PRO A 17 -3.83 -9.92 33.03
C PRO A 17 -5.22 -9.61 33.61
N ASP A 18 -5.38 -8.44 34.18
CA ASP A 18 -6.62 -7.85 34.73
C ASP A 18 -7.24 -6.77 33.82
N GLY A 19 -6.80 -6.69 32.56
CA GLY A 19 -7.29 -5.76 31.55
C GLY A 19 -8.57 -6.20 30.86
N CYS A 20 -8.82 -5.68 29.67
CA CYS A 20 -10.02 -5.98 28.89
C CYS A 20 -9.98 -7.41 28.33
N PRO A 21 -10.98 -8.25 28.60
CA PRO A 21 -11.00 -9.64 28.09
C PRO A 21 -11.00 -9.71 26.57
N TRP A 22 -11.62 -8.75 25.89
CA TRP A 22 -11.67 -8.71 24.42
C TRP A 22 -10.31 -8.39 23.82
N ASP A 23 -9.64 -7.32 24.30
CA ASP A 23 -8.30 -6.95 23.83
C ASP A 23 -7.27 -8.04 24.09
N ARG A 24 -7.35 -8.71 25.23
CA ARG A 24 -6.47 -9.83 25.58
C ARG A 24 -6.62 -11.04 24.69
N ALA A 25 -7.84 -11.28 24.16
CA ALA A 25 -8.11 -12.38 23.25
C ALA A 25 -7.61 -12.12 21.83
N GLN A 26 -7.28 -10.86 21.49
CA GLN A 26 -6.85 -10.52 20.15
C GLN A 26 -5.46 -11.05 19.80
N THR A 27 -5.30 -11.38 18.54
CA THR A 27 -4.05 -11.77 17.89
C THR A 27 -3.85 -10.91 16.63
N HIS A 28 -2.62 -10.91 16.09
CA HIS A 28 -2.38 -10.25 14.79
C HIS A 28 -3.36 -10.69 13.70
N ARG A 29 -3.83 -11.94 13.76
CA ARG A 29 -4.71 -12.53 12.75
C ARG A 29 -6.17 -12.12 12.95
N THR A 30 -6.65 -12.07 14.18
CA THR A 30 -8.06 -11.72 14.48
C THR A 30 -8.36 -10.26 14.18
N LEU A 31 -7.34 -9.40 14.14
CA LEU A 31 -7.47 -7.96 13.84
C LEU A 31 -7.27 -7.61 12.35
N CYS A 32 -7.08 -8.61 11.46
CA CYS A 32 -6.88 -8.31 10.05
C CYS A 32 -8.09 -7.64 9.41
N ASP A 33 -9.30 -8.09 9.74
CA ASP A 33 -10.53 -7.54 9.16
C ASP A 33 -10.77 -6.12 9.67
N CYS A 34 -10.63 -5.87 10.98
CA CYS A 34 -10.73 -4.52 11.56
C CYS A 34 -9.73 -3.56 10.93
N LEU A 35 -8.46 -3.97 10.74
CA LEU A 35 -7.47 -3.12 10.09
C LEU A 35 -7.86 -2.75 8.64
N VAL A 36 -8.58 -3.62 7.92
CA VAL A 36 -9.10 -3.32 6.58
C VAL A 36 -10.28 -2.36 6.66
N GLU A 37 -11.14 -2.51 7.68
CA GLU A 37 -12.27 -1.62 7.95
C GLU A 37 -11.77 -0.20 8.24
N GLU A 38 -10.82 -0.01 9.16
CA GLU A 38 -10.25 1.31 9.46
C GLU A 38 -9.62 1.97 8.22
N VAL A 39 -8.94 1.19 7.38
CA VAL A 39 -8.40 1.72 6.12
C VAL A 39 -9.52 2.19 5.18
N ALA A 40 -10.64 1.48 5.12
CA ALA A 40 -11.79 1.88 4.30
C ALA A 40 -12.46 3.14 4.83
N GLU A 41 -12.58 3.29 6.15
CA GLU A 41 -13.15 4.46 6.82
C GLU A 41 -12.28 5.71 6.63
N VAL A 42 -10.95 5.57 6.70
CA VAL A 42 -10.02 6.65 6.31
C VAL A 42 -10.23 7.09 4.86
N LEU A 43 -10.38 6.14 3.93
CA LEU A 43 -10.61 6.46 2.51
C LEU A 43 -11.96 7.16 2.32
N GLU A 44 -13.01 6.72 3.00
CA GLU A 44 -14.34 7.35 2.96
C GLU A 44 -14.31 8.78 3.51
N ALA A 45 -13.59 9.01 4.62
CA ALA A 45 -13.41 10.34 5.19
C ALA A 45 -12.66 11.29 4.24
N ILE A 46 -11.66 10.77 3.51
CA ILE A 46 -10.95 11.51 2.46
C ILE A 46 -11.87 11.85 1.30
N ASP A 47 -12.64 10.87 0.80
CA ASP A 47 -13.53 11.06 -0.34
C ASP A 47 -14.66 12.06 -0.06
N ARG A 48 -15.08 12.17 1.22
CA ARG A 48 -16.10 13.13 1.68
C ARG A 48 -15.55 14.49 2.13
N ASP A 49 -14.24 14.67 2.12
CA ASP A 49 -13.56 15.85 2.71
C ASP A 49 -13.96 16.08 4.18
N ASP A 50 -14.23 15.00 4.92
CA ASP A 50 -14.63 15.05 6.33
C ASP A 50 -13.40 15.02 7.24
N VAL A 51 -12.89 16.23 7.55
CA VAL A 51 -11.68 16.41 8.37
C VAL A 51 -11.85 15.89 9.81
N ALA A 52 -13.07 15.94 10.35
CA ALA A 52 -13.32 15.47 11.72
C ALA A 52 -13.24 13.94 11.78
N ASN A 53 -13.92 13.27 10.86
CA ASN A 53 -13.88 11.82 10.74
C ASN A 53 -12.48 11.32 10.34
N LEU A 54 -11.80 11.99 9.41
CA LEU A 54 -10.42 11.63 9.04
C LEU A 54 -9.47 11.61 10.25
N ARG A 55 -9.66 12.54 11.20
CA ARG A 55 -8.84 12.57 12.42
C ARG A 55 -9.17 11.39 13.34
N GLU A 56 -10.43 10.98 13.42
CA GLU A 56 -10.91 9.83 14.19
C GLU A 56 -10.31 8.54 13.62
N GLU A 57 -10.51 8.28 12.34
CA GLU A 57 -10.05 7.06 11.68
C GLU A 57 -8.53 6.91 11.62
N LEU A 58 -7.79 8.04 11.50
CA LEU A 58 -6.33 8.02 11.66
C LEU A 58 -5.92 7.66 13.10
N GLY A 59 -6.73 8.01 14.09
CA GLY A 59 -6.54 7.59 15.48
C GLY A 59 -6.71 6.10 15.64
N ASP A 60 -7.73 5.51 15.02
CA ASP A 60 -8.01 4.08 15.07
C ASP A 60 -6.94 3.25 14.33
N LEU A 61 -6.49 3.71 13.17
CA LEU A 61 -5.31 3.14 12.52
C LEU A 61 -4.06 3.21 13.41
N LEU A 62 -3.83 4.32 14.09
CA LEU A 62 -2.70 4.45 15.02
C LEU A 62 -2.85 3.50 16.20
N PHE A 63 -4.06 3.34 16.75
CA PHE A 63 -4.35 2.37 17.79
C PHE A 63 -4.03 0.95 17.33
N HIS A 64 -4.42 0.55 16.12
CA HIS A 64 -4.06 -0.74 15.54
C HIS A 64 -2.55 -0.96 15.46
N VAL A 65 -1.78 0.07 15.05
CA VAL A 65 -0.32 -0.01 15.04
C VAL A 65 0.24 -0.26 16.44
N VAL A 66 -0.24 0.49 17.45
CA VAL A 66 0.19 0.34 18.84
C VAL A 66 -0.21 -1.02 19.42
N LEU A 67 -1.44 -1.48 19.14
CA LEU A 67 -1.94 -2.76 19.61
C LEU A 67 -1.15 -3.95 19.02
N HIS A 68 -0.85 -3.90 17.74
CA HIS A 68 0.02 -4.90 17.11
C HIS A 68 1.44 -4.89 17.66
N ALA A 69 2.01 -3.71 17.94
CA ALA A 69 3.32 -3.59 18.56
C ALA A 69 3.32 -4.11 20.02
N GLN A 70 2.25 -3.87 20.76
CA GLN A 70 2.07 -4.40 22.12
C GLN A 70 2.04 -5.93 22.11
N MET A 71 1.27 -6.56 21.22
CA MET A 71 1.25 -8.02 21.07
C MET A 71 2.62 -8.59 20.69
N ALA A 72 3.37 -7.89 19.86
CA ALA A 72 4.72 -8.29 19.48
C ALA A 72 5.70 -8.19 20.67
N SER A 73 5.56 -7.15 21.49
CA SER A 73 6.34 -6.94 22.71
C SER A 73 6.07 -8.01 23.76
N GLU A 74 4.82 -8.40 23.95
CA GLU A 74 4.42 -9.51 24.83
C GLU A 74 5.06 -10.84 24.38
N ALA A 75 5.27 -11.00 23.09
CA ALA A 75 5.96 -12.16 22.50
C ALA A 75 7.51 -12.02 22.46
N GLY A 76 8.07 -10.93 23.01
CA GLY A 76 9.52 -10.68 23.03
C GLY A 76 10.13 -10.44 21.64
N ARG A 77 9.34 -9.92 20.67
CA ARG A 77 9.78 -9.73 19.26
C ARG A 77 10.28 -8.33 19.00
N PHE A 78 9.43 -7.33 19.18
CA PHE A 78 9.73 -5.91 19.03
C PHE A 78 8.68 -5.06 19.77
N ALA A 79 9.00 -3.80 20.05
CA ALA A 79 8.09 -2.83 20.67
C ALA A 79 7.70 -1.71 19.69
N PHE A 80 6.77 -0.85 20.08
CA PHE A 80 6.35 0.32 19.29
C PHE A 80 7.53 1.25 18.97
N GLU A 81 8.45 1.42 19.92
CA GLU A 81 9.66 2.23 19.71
C GLU A 81 10.52 1.73 18.55
N ASP A 82 10.61 0.40 18.36
CA ASP A 82 11.34 -0.19 17.24
C ASP A 82 10.65 0.14 15.91
N VAL A 83 9.32 0.04 15.86
CA VAL A 83 8.52 0.39 14.67
C VAL A 83 8.71 1.87 14.32
N ALA A 84 8.61 2.76 15.30
CA ALA A 84 8.75 4.19 15.10
C ALA A 84 10.17 4.57 14.66
N ARG A 85 11.20 4.00 15.33
CA ARG A 85 12.60 4.22 15.01
C ARG A 85 12.92 3.74 13.58
N GLU A 86 12.55 2.52 13.22
CA GLU A 86 12.86 1.97 11.91
C GLU A 86 12.21 2.74 10.76
N VAL A 87 10.96 3.18 10.93
CA VAL A 87 10.31 3.99 9.90
C VAL A 87 10.94 5.37 9.79
N ASN A 88 11.29 6.00 10.92
CA ASN A 88 11.96 7.30 10.94
C ASN A 88 13.33 7.23 10.26
N GLU A 89 14.19 6.29 10.65
CA GLU A 89 15.50 6.08 10.04
C GLU A 89 15.39 5.82 8.53
N LYS A 90 14.41 5.02 8.13
CA LYS A 90 14.11 4.77 6.72
C LYS A 90 13.71 6.06 5.98
N MET A 91 12.87 6.90 6.58
CA MET A 91 12.46 8.17 5.96
C MET A 91 13.64 9.14 5.85
N VAL A 92 14.42 9.30 6.91
CA VAL A 92 15.65 10.14 6.89
C VAL A 92 16.62 9.67 5.81
N ARG A 93 16.94 8.39 5.79
CA ARG A 93 17.90 7.82 4.82
C ARG A 93 17.43 7.95 3.36
N ARG A 94 16.10 7.85 3.11
CA ARG A 94 15.55 7.94 1.74
C ARG A 94 15.28 9.36 1.27
N HIS A 95 15.50 10.37 2.12
CA HIS A 95 15.34 11.77 1.78
C HIS A 95 16.64 12.57 2.01
N PRO A 96 17.77 12.15 1.40
CA PRO A 96 19.07 12.84 1.61
C PRO A 96 19.06 14.27 1.08
N HIS A 97 18.14 14.62 0.19
CA HIS A 97 17.91 15.99 -0.27
C HIS A 97 17.27 16.90 0.80
N VAL A 98 16.76 16.33 1.89
CA VAL A 98 16.17 17.05 3.04
C VAL A 98 17.06 16.95 4.27
N PHE A 99 17.56 15.75 4.58
CA PHE A 99 18.25 15.43 5.83
C PHE A 99 19.77 15.25 5.68
N GLY A 100 20.28 15.25 4.46
CA GLY A 100 21.72 15.09 4.15
C GLY A 100 22.31 16.28 3.42
N ASP A 101 23.57 16.14 3.02
CA ASP A 101 24.33 17.15 2.25
C ASP A 101 24.06 17.05 0.73
N GLY A 102 23.06 16.30 0.32
CA GLY A 102 22.70 16.12 -1.09
C GLY A 102 22.15 17.40 -1.72
N ALA A 103 22.28 17.52 -3.05
CA ALA A 103 21.68 18.62 -3.79
C ALA A 103 20.16 18.70 -3.52
N LYS A 104 19.65 19.89 -3.24
CA LYS A 104 18.20 20.12 -3.09
C LYS A 104 17.52 19.81 -4.42
N LEU A 105 16.57 18.90 -4.37
CA LEU A 105 15.74 18.53 -5.52
C LEU A 105 14.47 19.38 -5.52
N GLY A 106 14.24 20.13 -6.59
CA GLY A 106 13.05 20.96 -6.77
C GLY A 106 11.95 20.27 -7.58
N ASP A 107 12.24 19.11 -8.15
CA ASP A 107 11.34 18.36 -9.02
C ASP A 107 10.88 17.07 -8.32
N PRO A 108 9.53 16.87 -8.15
CA PRO A 108 8.99 15.66 -7.53
C PRO A 108 9.43 14.37 -8.21
N GLU A 109 9.58 14.38 -9.54
CA GLU A 109 10.04 13.19 -10.27
C GLU A 109 11.48 12.84 -9.96
N ALA A 110 12.35 13.85 -9.79
CA ALA A 110 13.74 13.62 -9.37
C ALA A 110 13.81 13.02 -7.96
N VAL A 111 12.93 13.45 -7.05
CA VAL A 111 12.80 12.85 -5.71
C VAL A 111 12.39 11.39 -5.80
N ILE A 112 11.38 11.06 -6.62
CA ILE A 112 10.93 9.68 -6.83
C ILE A 112 12.06 8.82 -7.40
N ARG A 113 12.80 9.32 -8.40
CA ARG A 113 13.96 8.60 -8.98
C ARG A 113 15.04 8.30 -7.93
N GLN A 114 15.43 9.30 -7.14
CA GLN A 114 16.40 9.14 -6.06
C GLN A 114 15.94 8.12 -5.02
N TRP A 115 14.69 8.24 -4.56
CA TRP A 115 14.13 7.31 -3.57
C TRP A 115 14.10 5.86 -4.04
N GLU A 116 13.81 5.63 -5.31
CA GLU A 116 13.82 4.29 -5.88
C GLU A 116 15.22 3.73 -6.11
N GLN A 117 16.20 4.60 -6.40
CA GLN A 117 17.60 4.20 -6.45
C GLN A 117 18.07 3.72 -5.07
N ILE A 118 17.83 4.51 -4.02
CA ILE A 118 18.17 4.14 -2.65
C ILE A 118 17.51 2.83 -2.25
N LYS A 119 16.21 2.64 -2.57
CA LYS A 119 15.51 1.39 -2.30
C LYS A 119 16.10 0.18 -3.03
N ARG A 120 16.68 0.36 -4.21
CA ARG A 120 17.37 -0.73 -4.93
C ARG A 120 18.68 -1.10 -4.25
N GLU A 121 19.43 -0.09 -3.84
CA GLU A 121 20.70 -0.26 -3.12
C GLU A 121 20.50 -0.98 -1.78
N GLU A 122 19.48 -0.57 -1.00
CA GLU A 122 19.12 -1.21 0.29
C GLU A 122 18.74 -2.69 0.17
N LYS A 123 18.07 -3.07 -0.91
CA LYS A 123 17.60 -4.46 -1.08
C LYS A 123 18.68 -5.43 -1.53
N GLY A 124 19.85 -4.92 -1.95
CA GLY A 124 20.90 -5.72 -2.54
C GLY A 124 20.45 -6.45 -3.81
N ALA A 125 21.32 -7.25 -4.40
CA ALA A 125 21.03 -8.08 -5.57
C ALA A 125 20.30 -9.37 -5.18
N VAL A 126 19.26 -9.30 -4.33
CA VAL A 126 18.34 -10.43 -4.19
C VAL A 126 17.72 -10.62 -5.55
N ARG A 127 17.85 -11.81 -6.14
CA ARG A 127 17.17 -12.23 -7.37
C ARG A 127 15.66 -12.23 -7.17
N ALA A 128 15.08 -11.01 -7.04
CA ALA A 128 13.67 -10.83 -7.26
C ALA A 128 13.42 -10.99 -8.75
N GLY A 129 12.29 -11.55 -9.15
CA GLY A 129 11.83 -11.52 -10.53
C GLY A 129 11.88 -10.10 -11.12
N VAL A 130 11.72 -9.99 -12.42
CA VAL A 130 11.75 -8.69 -13.10
C VAL A 130 10.69 -7.74 -12.54
N LEU A 131 9.54 -8.29 -12.13
CA LEU A 131 8.48 -7.55 -11.45
C LEU A 131 8.56 -7.78 -9.93
N LYS A 132 8.35 -6.69 -9.18
CA LYS A 132 8.21 -6.77 -7.72
C LYS A 132 6.95 -7.59 -7.37
N GLU A 133 7.05 -8.48 -6.40
CA GLU A 133 5.88 -9.12 -5.80
C GLU A 133 4.95 -8.08 -5.15
N LEU A 134 3.66 -8.30 -5.33
CA LEU A 134 2.60 -7.48 -4.75
C LEU A 134 1.83 -8.30 -3.69
N PRO A 135 1.36 -7.68 -2.60
CA PRO A 135 0.55 -8.37 -1.62
C PRO A 135 -0.69 -9.01 -2.27
N ARG A 136 -1.00 -10.25 -1.87
CA ARG A 136 -2.14 -11.00 -2.42
C ARG A 136 -3.50 -10.42 -2.04
N SER A 137 -3.55 -9.62 -0.98
CA SER A 137 -4.75 -8.94 -0.49
C SER A 137 -5.10 -7.65 -1.24
N LEU A 138 -4.23 -7.17 -2.15
CA LEU A 138 -4.57 -6.02 -2.98
C LEU A 138 -5.71 -6.35 -3.94
N ASN A 139 -6.64 -5.39 -4.13
CA ASN A 139 -7.69 -5.52 -5.12
C ASN A 139 -7.12 -5.55 -6.56
N ALA A 140 -7.89 -6.08 -7.51
CA ALA A 140 -7.42 -6.30 -8.87
C ALA A 140 -7.00 -5.01 -9.59
N LEU A 141 -7.68 -3.88 -9.34
CA LEU A 141 -7.34 -2.58 -9.93
C LEU A 141 -5.98 -2.09 -9.47
N LEU A 142 -5.69 -2.18 -8.16
CA LEU A 142 -4.38 -1.80 -7.63
C LEU A 142 -3.27 -2.71 -8.15
N VAL A 143 -3.52 -4.02 -8.24
CA VAL A 143 -2.55 -4.98 -8.81
C VAL A 143 -2.26 -4.66 -10.28
N ALA A 144 -3.29 -4.39 -11.07
CA ALA A 144 -3.16 -4.03 -12.48
C ALA A 144 -2.37 -2.72 -12.65
N ARG A 145 -2.74 -1.67 -11.90
CA ARG A 145 -2.07 -0.37 -11.90
C ARG A 145 -0.59 -0.48 -11.53
N GLU A 146 -0.26 -1.17 -10.44
CA GLU A 146 1.13 -1.33 -9.99
C GLU A 146 1.93 -2.23 -10.94
N THR A 147 1.30 -3.21 -11.59
CA THR A 147 1.93 -4.02 -12.63
C THR A 147 2.28 -3.15 -13.83
N TRP A 148 1.32 -2.38 -14.36
CA TRP A 148 1.56 -1.48 -15.49
C TRP A 148 2.63 -0.44 -15.19
N LYS A 149 2.61 0.17 -14.01
CA LYS A 149 3.63 1.11 -13.54
C LYS A 149 5.04 0.49 -13.60
N GLN A 150 5.18 -0.78 -13.21
CA GLN A 150 6.48 -1.47 -13.26
C GLN A 150 6.89 -1.78 -14.70
N VAL A 151 5.95 -2.24 -15.53
CA VAL A 151 6.16 -2.53 -16.97
C VAL A 151 6.62 -1.26 -17.70
N ALA A 152 5.85 -0.20 -17.60
CA ALA A 152 6.14 1.08 -18.27
C ALA A 152 7.48 1.67 -17.81
N LYS A 153 7.72 1.71 -16.49
CA LYS A 153 8.93 2.28 -15.91
C LYS A 153 10.21 1.54 -16.32
N LYS A 154 10.14 0.22 -16.48
CA LYS A 154 11.29 -0.60 -16.85
C LYS A 154 11.42 -0.85 -18.36
N GLY A 155 10.51 -0.29 -19.16
CA GLY A 155 10.47 -0.52 -20.60
C GLY A 155 10.28 -2.00 -20.97
N LEU A 156 9.48 -2.73 -20.16
CA LEU A 156 9.26 -4.16 -20.37
C LEU A 156 8.16 -4.38 -21.41
N ASP A 157 8.28 -5.47 -22.17
CA ASP A 157 7.26 -5.87 -23.12
C ASP A 157 6.14 -6.65 -22.41
N ALA A 158 4.91 -6.15 -22.48
CA ALA A 158 3.71 -6.83 -21.99
C ALA A 158 3.16 -7.87 -22.99
N GLY A 159 3.79 -8.01 -24.16
CA GLY A 159 3.41 -8.93 -25.23
C GLY A 159 1.99 -8.68 -25.75
N PRO A 160 1.25 -9.75 -26.07
CA PRO A 160 -0.11 -9.62 -26.60
C PRO A 160 -1.16 -9.24 -25.54
N HIS A 161 -0.74 -9.04 -24.30
CA HIS A 161 -1.64 -8.83 -23.17
C HIS A 161 -1.91 -7.36 -22.87
N ALA A 162 -1.06 -6.41 -23.35
CA ALA A 162 -1.30 -4.99 -23.27
C ALA A 162 -0.59 -4.25 -24.40
N ASP A 163 -1.31 -3.34 -25.05
CA ASP A 163 -0.76 -2.43 -26.07
C ASP A 163 -0.44 -1.07 -25.45
N PRO A 164 0.85 -0.70 -25.31
CA PRO A 164 1.24 0.60 -24.75
C PRO A 164 0.65 1.79 -25.51
N ALA A 165 0.52 1.68 -26.84
CA ALA A 165 -0.06 2.73 -27.64
C ALA A 165 -1.58 2.89 -27.36
N SER A 166 -2.28 1.79 -27.12
CA SER A 166 -3.69 1.84 -26.71
C SER A 166 -3.84 2.47 -25.31
N VAL A 167 -2.98 2.11 -24.36
CA VAL A 167 -2.99 2.72 -23.02
C VAL A 167 -2.72 4.22 -23.10
N ALA A 168 -1.73 4.65 -23.92
CA ALA A 168 -1.42 6.06 -24.09
C ALA A 168 -2.59 6.83 -24.70
N ARG A 169 -3.24 6.28 -25.74
CA ARG A 169 -4.44 6.91 -26.34
C ARG A 169 -5.59 7.03 -25.35
N GLN A 170 -5.82 6.03 -24.50
CA GLN A 170 -6.87 6.08 -23.47
C GLN A 170 -6.55 7.06 -22.34
N ALA A 171 -5.27 7.30 -22.07
CA ALA A 171 -4.84 8.26 -21.06
C ALA A 171 -4.92 9.71 -21.52
N GLU A 172 -4.97 9.95 -22.85
CA GLU A 172 -5.03 11.30 -23.41
C GLU A 172 -6.36 11.99 -23.07
N GLY A 173 -6.29 13.06 -22.27
CA GLY A 173 -7.47 13.81 -21.81
C GLY A 173 -8.36 13.08 -20.81
N LEU A 174 -7.95 11.92 -20.29
CA LEU A 174 -8.72 11.17 -19.28
C LEU A 174 -8.72 11.92 -17.96
N ASP A 175 -9.89 12.30 -17.49
CA ASP A 175 -10.12 12.85 -16.15
C ASP A 175 -10.73 11.81 -15.21
N GLU A 176 -10.82 12.16 -13.92
CA GLU A 176 -11.33 11.27 -12.87
C GLU A 176 -12.81 10.88 -13.11
N ALA A 177 -13.65 11.82 -13.53
CA ALA A 177 -15.07 11.57 -13.76
C ALA A 177 -15.30 10.63 -14.96
N GLN A 178 -14.49 10.80 -16.01
CA GLN A 178 -14.52 9.92 -17.18
C GLN A 178 -14.01 8.52 -16.81
N ALA A 179 -12.89 8.43 -16.08
CA ALA A 179 -12.34 7.15 -15.64
C ALA A 179 -13.34 6.39 -14.76
N GLY A 180 -13.97 7.06 -13.79
CA GLY A 180 -14.98 6.47 -12.92
C GLY A 180 -16.18 5.94 -13.71
N ARG A 181 -16.71 6.72 -14.65
CA ARG A 181 -17.82 6.29 -15.51
C ARG A 181 -17.45 5.08 -16.38
N MET A 182 -16.30 5.11 -17.04
CA MET A 182 -15.84 4.00 -17.90
C MET A 182 -15.68 2.70 -17.10
N LEU A 183 -15.10 2.78 -15.91
CA LEU A 183 -14.93 1.62 -15.02
C LEU A 183 -16.27 1.08 -14.55
N PHE A 184 -17.22 1.95 -14.18
CA PHE A 184 -18.56 1.55 -13.78
C PHE A 184 -19.33 0.89 -14.94
N GLU A 185 -19.35 1.51 -16.12
CA GLU A 185 -20.03 0.97 -17.30
C GLU A 185 -19.46 -0.39 -17.71
N LEU A 186 -18.13 -0.56 -17.66
CA LEU A 186 -17.48 -1.84 -17.94
C LEU A 186 -17.85 -2.90 -16.89
N ALA A 187 -17.86 -2.55 -15.61
CA ALA A 187 -18.26 -3.47 -14.54
C ALA A 187 -19.73 -3.90 -14.69
N ALA A 188 -20.63 -2.97 -15.05
CA ALA A 188 -22.04 -3.27 -15.33
C ALA A 188 -22.20 -4.19 -16.55
N ALA A 189 -21.50 -3.91 -17.66
CA ALA A 189 -21.49 -4.76 -18.84
C ALA A 189 -20.97 -6.18 -18.55
N CYS A 190 -19.92 -6.30 -17.73
CA CYS A 190 -19.42 -7.60 -17.28
C CYS A 190 -20.50 -8.37 -16.53
N ARG A 191 -21.22 -7.72 -15.60
CA ARG A 191 -22.35 -8.32 -14.87
C ARG A 191 -23.41 -8.87 -15.83
N ASP A 192 -23.84 -8.06 -16.79
CA ASP A 192 -24.88 -8.46 -17.75
C ASP A 192 -24.40 -9.61 -18.66
N ALA A 193 -23.10 -9.69 -18.92
CA ALA A 193 -22.47 -10.79 -19.64
C ALA A 193 -22.16 -12.01 -18.75
N GLY A 194 -22.48 -12.01 -17.48
CA GLY A 194 -22.15 -13.10 -16.54
C GLY A 194 -20.65 -13.23 -16.22
N ILE A 195 -19.90 -12.13 -16.35
CA ILE A 195 -18.48 -12.09 -16.10
C ILE A 195 -18.21 -11.39 -14.75
N ASP A 196 -17.42 -11.99 -13.88
CA ASP A 196 -16.89 -11.30 -12.70
C ASP A 196 -15.71 -10.41 -13.11
N PRO A 197 -15.85 -9.06 -13.04
CA PRO A 197 -14.85 -8.12 -13.52
C PRO A 197 -13.56 -8.18 -12.70
N ASP A 198 -13.64 -8.38 -11.39
CA ASP A 198 -12.45 -8.49 -10.52
C ASP A 198 -11.61 -9.71 -10.88
N SER A 199 -12.25 -10.87 -10.99
CA SER A 199 -11.58 -12.11 -11.42
C SER A 199 -11.02 -12.02 -12.84
N ALA A 200 -11.74 -11.36 -13.76
CA ALA A 200 -11.29 -11.19 -15.13
C ALA A 200 -10.00 -10.35 -15.17
N LEU A 201 -10.00 -9.21 -14.46
CA LEU A 201 -8.84 -8.32 -14.38
C LEU A 201 -7.66 -9.00 -13.67
N ARG A 202 -7.91 -9.70 -12.56
CA ARG A 202 -6.88 -10.45 -11.83
C ARG A 202 -6.20 -11.49 -12.70
N ARG A 203 -7.00 -12.32 -13.43
CA ARG A 203 -6.45 -13.33 -14.34
C ARG A 203 -5.70 -12.72 -15.51
N HIS A 204 -6.18 -11.61 -16.06
CA HIS A 204 -5.50 -10.91 -17.14
C HIS A 204 -4.17 -10.32 -16.68
N THR A 205 -4.16 -9.66 -15.55
CA THR A 205 -2.93 -9.10 -14.95
C THR A 205 -1.90 -10.19 -14.64
N ALA A 206 -2.34 -11.37 -14.20
CA ALA A 206 -1.43 -12.51 -14.02
C ALA A 206 -0.76 -12.90 -15.33
N LYS A 207 -1.49 -12.96 -16.45
CA LYS A 207 -0.90 -13.26 -17.79
C LYS A 207 0.13 -12.21 -18.21
N VAL A 208 -0.13 -10.92 -17.97
CA VAL A 208 0.85 -9.85 -18.21
C VAL A 208 2.13 -10.11 -17.41
N ARG A 209 2.00 -10.39 -16.12
CA ARG A 209 3.14 -10.65 -15.22
C ARG A 209 3.93 -11.88 -15.64
N ASP A 210 3.25 -12.97 -15.95
CA ASP A 210 3.89 -14.24 -16.39
C ASP A 210 4.65 -14.05 -17.71
N HIS A 211 4.07 -13.29 -18.66
CA HIS A 211 4.74 -12.99 -19.92
C HIS A 211 6.03 -12.19 -19.69
N VAL A 212 5.95 -11.09 -18.91
CA VAL A 212 7.09 -10.23 -18.59
C VAL A 212 8.21 -11.02 -17.89
N GLU A 213 7.88 -11.86 -16.92
CA GLU A 213 8.87 -12.69 -16.20
C GLU A 213 9.50 -13.74 -17.10
N SER A 214 8.74 -14.27 -18.08
CA SER A 214 9.22 -15.27 -19.02
C SER A 214 10.14 -14.66 -20.10
N ALA A 215 9.81 -13.49 -20.60
CA ALA A 215 10.57 -12.78 -21.62
C ALA A 215 11.92 -12.25 -21.12
N ALA A 216 12.08 -12.12 -19.81
CA ALA A 216 13.28 -11.60 -19.17
C ALA A 216 14.27 -12.70 -18.70
N ARG A 217 13.94 -13.96 -18.93
CA ARG A 217 14.81 -15.13 -18.65
C ARG A 217 15.66 -15.47 -19.85
#